data_af41905a2ff0220a6580cf67d1c29a7a
#
_entry.id   af41905a2ff0220a6580cf67d1c29a7a
#
_cell.length_a   1.000
_cell.length_b   1.000
_cell.length_c   1.000
_cell.angle_alpha   90.00
_cell.angle_beta   90.00
_cell.angle_gamma   90.00
#
_symmetry.space_group_name_H-M   'P 1'
#
loop_
_entity.id
_entity.type
_entity.pdbx_description
1 polymer ?
#
loop_
_entity_poly.entity_id
_entity_poly.type
_entity_poly.pdbx_seq_one_letter_code
_entity_poly.pdbx_strand_id
1 'polypeptide(L)'
;MNWITNYVRPRINSIFSRREVPENLWSKCSDCGTMLFHRELSDNLNVCTQCGHHMAISPRDRFTGLFDGGIFVEVAVAEPIADPLQFKDQKKYPDRMKAAQKSTEEKEAMLVAEGEIGRTPIVAAAQDFSFMGGSMGMYVGNAIIAAAQRAVELKRPLLLFSAAGGARMQEGILSLMQMPRTTVAVQMLKEAGLPYIVVLTHPTTGGVTASYAMLGDVHIAEPNALICFAGPRVIEQTIREKLPEGFQRAEYLLDHGMLDRVTPRGDMRDELVTIIRMMLGLSPAVKGDLPKPDAPAPSAADTAPEPSAETAKSAP
;
A
#
# COMPACT_ATOMS: atom_id res chain seq x y z
N MET A 1 9.39 -36.93 -48.02
CA MET A 1 8.85 -35.58 -47.74
C MET A 1 7.51 -35.77 -47.05
N ASN A 2 7.45 -35.53 -45.77
CA ASN A 2 6.28 -35.89 -44.95
C ASN A 2 5.30 -34.71 -44.88
N TRP A 3 4.26 -34.72 -45.70
CA TRP A 3 3.12 -33.82 -45.69
C TRP A 3 2.47 -33.70 -44.30
N ILE A 4 2.47 -34.77 -43.51
CA ILE A 4 1.97 -34.85 -42.14
C ILE A 4 2.76 -33.93 -41.19
N THR A 5 4.06 -33.78 -41.37
CA THR A 5 4.93 -32.95 -40.49
C THR A 5 4.79 -31.44 -40.75
N ASN A 6 4.50 -31.06 -42.00
CA ASN A 6 4.48 -29.65 -42.36
C ASN A 6 3.09 -28.99 -42.38
N TYR A 7 2.03 -29.79 -42.54
CA TYR A 7 0.66 -29.23 -42.64
C TYR A 7 -0.28 -29.68 -41.55
N VAL A 8 -0.17 -30.91 -41.05
CA VAL A 8 -1.13 -31.46 -40.06
C VAL A 8 -0.68 -31.18 -38.63
N ARG A 9 0.62 -31.31 -38.30
CA ARG A 9 1.16 -31.00 -36.97
C ARG A 9 0.97 -29.54 -36.54
N PRO A 10 1.20 -28.52 -37.37
CA PRO A 10 0.93 -27.14 -36.94
C PRO A 10 -0.56 -26.84 -36.64
N ARG A 11 -1.48 -27.44 -37.42
CA ARG A 11 -2.91 -27.30 -37.20
C ARG A 11 -3.42 -28.03 -35.95
N ILE A 12 -2.88 -29.23 -35.68
CA ILE A 12 -3.23 -29.98 -34.48
C ILE A 12 -2.66 -29.26 -33.23
N ASN A 13 -1.44 -28.74 -33.28
CA ASN A 13 -0.87 -27.97 -32.18
C ASN A 13 -1.63 -26.64 -31.92
N SER A 14 -2.23 -26.02 -32.93
CA SER A 14 -3.09 -24.82 -32.73
C SER A 14 -4.45 -25.16 -32.13
N ILE A 15 -4.97 -26.38 -32.31
CA ILE A 15 -6.22 -26.85 -31.72
C ILE A 15 -6.01 -27.34 -30.29
N PHE A 16 -4.81 -27.82 -29.96
CA PHE A 16 -4.41 -28.25 -28.61
C PHE A 16 -3.51 -27.26 -27.89
N SER A 17 -3.36 -26.01 -28.38
CA SER A 17 -2.82 -24.96 -27.53
C SER A 17 -3.78 -24.82 -26.36
N ARG A 18 -3.45 -25.47 -25.23
CA ARG A 18 -4.06 -25.12 -23.95
C ARG A 18 -4.01 -23.60 -23.88
N ARG A 19 -5.16 -22.96 -23.78
CA ARG A 19 -5.19 -21.59 -23.26
C ARG A 19 -4.37 -21.66 -21.98
N GLU A 20 -3.21 -21.07 -21.97
CA GLU A 20 -2.48 -20.81 -20.73
C GLU A 20 -3.40 -19.91 -19.94
N VAL A 21 -4.09 -20.51 -18.99
CA VAL A 21 -4.80 -19.76 -17.94
C VAL A 21 -3.67 -19.03 -17.22
N PRO A 22 -3.71 -17.68 -17.14
CA PRO A 22 -2.67 -16.95 -16.44
C PRO A 22 -2.48 -17.56 -15.05
N GLU A 23 -1.25 -17.90 -14.67
CA GLU A 23 -0.94 -18.61 -13.42
C GLU A 23 -1.39 -17.86 -12.16
N ASN A 24 -1.87 -16.61 -12.31
CA ASN A 24 -2.21 -15.69 -11.23
C ASN A 24 -3.69 -15.35 -11.09
N LEU A 25 -4.61 -16.19 -11.61
CA LEU A 25 -6.06 -15.93 -11.44
C LEU A 25 -6.55 -16.08 -10.00
N TRP A 26 -5.80 -16.78 -9.14
CA TRP A 26 -6.20 -17.11 -7.79
C TRP A 26 -5.14 -16.72 -6.78
N SER A 27 -5.57 -16.07 -5.70
CA SER A 27 -4.75 -15.75 -4.54
C SER A 27 -5.22 -16.55 -3.33
N LYS A 28 -4.28 -17.09 -2.56
CA LYS A 28 -4.61 -17.80 -1.32
C LYS A 28 -4.57 -16.84 -0.14
N CYS A 29 -5.67 -16.76 0.60
CA CYS A 29 -5.68 -16.00 1.85
C CYS A 29 -4.65 -16.60 2.83
N SER A 30 -3.78 -15.76 3.38
CA SER A 30 -2.73 -16.18 4.32
C SER A 30 -3.28 -16.59 5.69
N ASP A 31 -4.48 -16.18 6.03
CA ASP A 31 -5.13 -16.45 7.30
C ASP A 31 -6.02 -17.71 7.23
N CYS A 32 -7.11 -17.69 6.48
CA CYS A 32 -8.07 -18.81 6.41
C CYS A 32 -7.73 -19.86 5.34
N GLY A 33 -6.75 -19.62 4.48
CA GLY A 33 -6.33 -20.55 3.42
C GLY A 33 -7.27 -20.64 2.21
N THR A 34 -8.38 -19.90 2.19
CA THR A 34 -9.34 -19.90 1.07
C THR A 34 -8.68 -19.36 -0.20
N MET A 35 -8.99 -19.99 -1.34
CA MET A 35 -8.60 -19.49 -2.66
C MET A 35 -9.60 -18.42 -3.10
N LEU A 36 -9.10 -17.24 -3.42
CA LEU A 36 -9.86 -16.07 -3.83
C LEU A 36 -9.56 -15.72 -5.27
N PHE A 37 -10.57 -15.38 -6.05
CA PHE A 37 -10.36 -14.91 -7.41
C PHE A 37 -9.76 -13.50 -7.37
N HIS A 38 -8.70 -13.29 -8.16
CA HIS A 38 -7.91 -12.05 -8.09
C HIS A 38 -8.77 -10.80 -8.30
N ARG A 39 -9.73 -10.83 -9.24
CA ARG A 39 -10.64 -9.71 -9.51
C ARG A 39 -11.54 -9.40 -8.32
N GLU A 40 -12.17 -10.43 -7.72
CA GLU A 40 -13.02 -10.24 -6.54
C GLU A 40 -12.24 -9.68 -5.35
N LEU A 41 -10.99 -10.12 -5.21
CA LEU A 41 -10.10 -9.64 -4.18
C LEU A 41 -9.72 -8.16 -4.41
N SER A 42 -9.43 -7.78 -5.65
CA SER A 42 -9.14 -6.41 -6.05
C SER A 42 -10.36 -5.50 -5.84
N ASP A 43 -11.54 -5.93 -6.28
CA ASP A 43 -12.79 -5.18 -6.10
C ASP A 43 -13.12 -4.97 -4.60
N ASN A 44 -12.66 -5.88 -3.73
CA ASN A 44 -12.78 -5.78 -2.27
C ASN A 44 -11.53 -5.18 -1.60
N LEU A 45 -10.73 -4.39 -2.31
CA LEU A 45 -9.54 -3.72 -1.80
C LEU A 45 -8.55 -4.67 -1.10
N ASN A 46 -8.35 -5.87 -1.61
CA ASN A 46 -7.50 -6.92 -1.04
C ASN A 46 -7.89 -7.35 0.39
N VAL A 47 -9.18 -7.31 0.70
CA VAL A 47 -9.74 -7.89 1.94
C VAL A 47 -10.38 -9.23 1.62
N CYS A 48 -10.04 -10.28 2.36
CA CYS A 48 -10.60 -11.60 2.18
C CYS A 48 -12.12 -11.61 2.42
N THR A 49 -12.90 -12.03 1.44
CA THR A 49 -14.37 -12.08 1.54
C THR A 49 -14.87 -13.15 2.51
N GLN A 50 -14.02 -14.11 2.91
CA GLN A 50 -14.40 -15.21 3.81
C GLN A 50 -14.12 -14.90 5.28
N CYS A 51 -12.92 -14.38 5.60
CA CYS A 51 -12.52 -14.16 6.99
C CYS A 51 -12.27 -12.68 7.34
N GLY A 52 -12.39 -11.75 6.38
CA GLY A 52 -12.12 -10.34 6.61
C GLY A 52 -10.63 -9.99 6.76
N HIS A 53 -9.72 -10.93 6.51
CA HIS A 53 -8.29 -10.67 6.62
C HIS A 53 -7.82 -9.62 5.60
N HIS A 54 -7.13 -8.58 6.08
CA HIS A 54 -6.57 -7.50 5.28
C HIS A 54 -5.23 -7.92 4.68
N MET A 55 -5.22 -8.31 3.41
CA MET A 55 -4.02 -8.66 2.68
C MET A 55 -3.25 -7.41 2.24
N ALA A 56 -1.99 -7.56 1.84
CA ALA A 56 -1.21 -6.45 1.30
C ALA A 56 -1.90 -5.84 0.07
N ILE A 57 -1.83 -4.52 -0.04
CA ILE A 57 -2.36 -3.75 -1.16
C ILE A 57 -1.30 -2.77 -1.63
N SER A 58 -1.17 -2.58 -2.94
CA SER A 58 -0.21 -1.63 -3.49
C SER A 58 -0.60 -0.18 -3.15
N PRO A 59 0.36 0.77 -3.10
CA PRO A 59 0.04 2.18 -2.95
C PRO A 59 -0.89 2.72 -4.04
N ARG A 60 -0.75 2.27 -5.28
CA ARG A 60 -1.59 2.69 -6.41
C ARG A 60 -3.03 2.21 -6.25
N ASP A 61 -3.24 0.94 -5.93
CA ASP A 61 -4.59 0.41 -5.70
C ASP A 61 -5.24 1.08 -4.50
N ARG A 62 -4.44 1.35 -3.43
CA ARG A 62 -4.92 2.08 -2.27
C ARG A 62 -5.37 3.50 -2.65
N PHE A 63 -4.61 4.21 -3.46
CA PHE A 63 -4.97 5.56 -3.91
C PHE A 63 -6.13 5.56 -4.89
N THR A 64 -6.21 4.58 -5.77
CA THR A 64 -7.38 4.40 -6.64
C THR A 64 -8.66 4.19 -5.83
N GLY A 65 -8.61 3.41 -4.75
CA GLY A 65 -9.75 3.22 -3.85
C GLY A 65 -10.00 4.37 -2.87
N LEU A 66 -9.06 5.29 -2.72
CA LEU A 66 -9.14 6.41 -1.78
C LEU A 66 -9.67 7.68 -2.44
N PHE A 67 -9.02 8.11 -3.53
CA PHE A 67 -9.31 9.38 -4.17
C PHE A 67 -10.61 9.36 -4.98
N ASP A 68 -11.23 10.50 -5.11
CA ASP A 68 -12.46 10.69 -5.87
C ASP A 68 -12.24 10.33 -7.34
N GLY A 69 -13.06 9.41 -7.88
CA GLY A 69 -12.89 8.89 -9.25
C GLY A 69 -11.57 8.15 -9.48
N GLY A 70 -10.85 7.76 -8.43
CA GLY A 70 -9.52 7.13 -8.55
C GLY A 70 -8.44 8.07 -9.10
N ILE A 71 -8.71 9.40 -9.15
CA ILE A 71 -7.84 10.37 -9.82
C ILE A 71 -6.89 11.01 -8.81
N PHE A 72 -5.59 10.91 -9.07
CA PHE A 72 -4.55 11.55 -8.27
C PHE A 72 -3.35 11.95 -9.13
N VAL A 73 -2.55 12.87 -8.61
CA VAL A 73 -1.30 13.32 -9.25
C VAL A 73 -0.13 12.97 -8.33
N GLU A 74 0.86 12.27 -8.87
CA GLU A 74 2.05 11.91 -8.09
C GLU A 74 2.89 13.14 -7.77
N VAL A 75 3.36 13.21 -6.53
CA VAL A 75 4.29 14.23 -6.07
C VAL A 75 5.72 13.76 -6.28
N ALA A 76 6.53 14.57 -6.93
CA ALA A 76 7.92 14.22 -7.18
C ALA A 76 8.71 14.15 -5.86
N VAL A 77 9.49 13.10 -5.71
CA VAL A 77 10.37 12.86 -4.56
C VAL A 77 11.82 12.92 -5.03
N ALA A 78 12.67 13.62 -4.28
CA ALA A 78 14.10 13.72 -4.58
C ALA A 78 14.79 12.35 -4.40
N GLU A 79 15.46 11.90 -5.45
CA GLU A 79 16.21 10.65 -5.42
C GLU A 79 17.44 10.78 -4.49
N PRO A 80 17.65 9.81 -3.58
CA PRO A 80 18.85 9.80 -2.75
C PRO A 80 20.07 9.31 -3.52
N ILE A 81 21.25 9.49 -2.93
CA ILE A 81 22.49 8.87 -3.44
C ILE A 81 22.32 7.34 -3.38
N ALA A 82 22.56 6.69 -4.51
CA ALA A 82 22.44 5.24 -4.61
C ALA A 82 23.58 4.54 -3.85
N ASP A 83 23.23 3.60 -2.95
CA ASP A 83 24.14 2.72 -2.20
C ASP A 83 25.43 3.39 -1.68
N PRO A 84 25.34 4.48 -0.89
CA PRO A 84 26.52 5.22 -0.44
C PRO A 84 27.44 4.38 0.48
N LEU A 85 26.90 3.33 1.10
CA LEU A 85 27.64 2.44 1.99
C LEU A 85 28.21 1.22 1.27
N GLN A 86 27.93 1.03 -0.01
CA GLN A 86 28.32 -0.13 -0.82
C GLN A 86 27.97 -1.47 -0.11
N PHE A 87 26.75 -1.52 0.45
CA PHE A 87 26.33 -2.63 1.30
C PHE A 87 26.23 -3.93 0.50
N LYS A 88 26.80 -4.97 1.09
CA LYS A 88 26.75 -6.34 0.58
C LYS A 88 26.64 -7.34 1.73
N ASP A 89 25.60 -8.18 1.68
CA ASP A 89 25.49 -9.42 2.44
C ASP A 89 25.59 -10.61 1.45
N GLN A 90 24.56 -11.44 1.37
CA GLN A 90 24.45 -12.49 0.34
C GLN A 90 24.26 -11.91 -1.08
N LYS A 91 23.68 -10.69 -1.19
CA LYS A 91 23.47 -9.95 -2.43
C LYS A 91 23.86 -8.50 -2.24
N LYS A 92 24.29 -7.83 -3.31
CA LYS A 92 24.53 -6.37 -3.27
C LYS A 92 23.20 -5.62 -3.09
N TYR A 93 23.21 -4.50 -2.41
CA TYR A 93 22.02 -3.67 -2.21
C TYR A 93 21.38 -3.23 -3.53
N PRO A 94 22.12 -2.75 -4.55
CA PRO A 94 21.54 -2.42 -5.86
C PRO A 94 20.81 -3.58 -6.55
N ASP A 95 21.26 -4.83 -6.34
CA ASP A 95 20.59 -6.00 -6.92
C ASP A 95 19.27 -6.29 -6.21
N ARG A 96 19.19 -6.02 -4.89
CA ARG A 96 17.93 -6.11 -4.13
C ARG A 96 16.95 -5.04 -4.58
N MET A 97 17.42 -3.80 -4.79
CA MET A 97 16.61 -2.69 -5.29
C MET A 97 15.99 -3.01 -6.66
N LYS A 98 16.82 -3.47 -7.61
CA LYS A 98 16.33 -3.89 -8.94
C LYS A 98 15.30 -5.02 -8.86
N ALA A 99 15.51 -5.98 -7.98
CA ALA A 99 14.56 -7.09 -7.79
C ALA A 99 13.23 -6.58 -7.21
N ALA A 100 13.26 -5.68 -6.23
CA ALA A 100 12.07 -5.06 -5.65
C ALA A 100 11.32 -4.22 -6.69
N GLN A 101 12.02 -3.36 -7.43
CA GLN A 101 11.46 -2.55 -8.50
C GLN A 101 10.76 -3.39 -9.57
N LYS A 102 11.39 -4.53 -9.95
CA LYS A 102 10.79 -5.45 -10.93
C LYS A 102 9.54 -6.15 -10.40
N SER A 103 9.50 -6.48 -9.11
CA SER A 103 8.37 -7.23 -8.53
C SER A 103 7.18 -6.36 -8.16
N THR A 104 7.40 -5.08 -7.85
CA THR A 104 6.35 -4.14 -7.43
C THR A 104 5.95 -3.16 -8.52
N GLU A 105 6.75 -3.04 -9.58
CA GLU A 105 6.64 -2.01 -10.63
C GLU A 105 6.75 -0.58 -10.08
N GLU A 106 7.19 -0.44 -8.82
CA GLU A 106 7.40 0.84 -8.15
C GLU A 106 8.89 1.22 -8.08
N LYS A 107 9.16 2.52 -8.01
CA LYS A 107 10.53 3.03 -7.88
C LYS A 107 11.11 2.73 -6.52
N GLU A 108 10.28 2.83 -5.48
CA GLU A 108 10.67 2.73 -4.08
C GLU A 108 9.47 2.40 -3.17
N ALA A 109 9.75 2.19 -1.88
CA ALA A 109 8.79 1.72 -0.89
C ALA A 109 7.70 2.75 -0.47
N MET A 110 7.64 3.92 -1.09
CA MET A 110 6.63 4.94 -0.77
C MET A 110 6.21 5.72 -2.01
N LEU A 111 4.91 5.83 -2.21
CA LEU A 111 4.28 6.71 -3.20
C LEU A 111 3.67 7.91 -2.48
N VAL A 112 3.86 9.10 -3.05
CA VAL A 112 3.23 10.35 -2.59
C VAL A 112 2.36 10.90 -3.70
N ALA A 113 1.15 11.31 -3.37
CA ALA A 113 0.21 11.86 -4.34
C ALA A 113 -0.66 12.96 -3.73
N GLU A 114 -1.26 13.76 -4.58
CA GLU A 114 -2.30 14.73 -4.22
C GLU A 114 -3.57 14.49 -5.04
N GLY A 115 -4.71 14.75 -4.44
CA GLY A 115 -6.02 14.54 -5.04
C GLY A 115 -7.12 15.00 -4.09
N GLU A 116 -8.35 14.58 -4.36
CA GLU A 116 -9.50 14.89 -3.52
C GLU A 116 -10.07 13.61 -2.89
N ILE A 117 -10.53 13.73 -1.65
CA ILE A 117 -11.31 12.72 -0.95
C ILE A 117 -12.61 13.36 -0.44
N GLY A 118 -13.76 12.91 -0.94
CA GLY A 118 -15.04 13.54 -0.63
C GLY A 118 -15.06 15.04 -0.96
N ARG A 119 -14.53 15.44 -2.10
CA ARG A 119 -14.36 16.83 -2.57
C ARG A 119 -13.48 17.70 -1.65
N THR A 120 -12.66 17.06 -0.82
CA THR A 120 -11.70 17.77 0.03
C THR A 120 -10.30 17.47 -0.48
N PRO A 121 -9.54 18.48 -0.93
CA PRO A 121 -8.19 18.28 -1.43
C PRO A 121 -7.23 17.91 -0.29
N ILE A 122 -6.42 16.87 -0.52
CA ILE A 122 -5.42 16.35 0.42
C ILE A 122 -4.10 16.04 -0.27
N VAL A 123 -3.06 15.86 0.53
CA VAL A 123 -1.84 15.14 0.15
C VAL A 123 -1.85 13.80 0.87
N ALA A 124 -1.50 12.73 0.17
CA ALA A 124 -1.42 11.40 0.75
C ALA A 124 -0.08 10.74 0.45
N ALA A 125 0.42 9.96 1.40
CA ALA A 125 1.58 9.10 1.25
C ALA A 125 1.23 7.66 1.64
N ALA A 126 1.69 6.66 0.87
CA ALA A 126 1.44 5.26 1.18
C ALA A 126 2.72 4.44 1.02
N GLN A 127 3.03 3.64 2.05
CA GLN A 127 4.15 2.70 2.01
C GLN A 127 3.72 1.38 1.37
N ASP A 128 4.63 0.80 0.59
CA ASP A 128 4.51 -0.53 0.02
C ASP A 128 5.35 -1.54 0.81
N PHE A 129 4.70 -2.40 1.57
CA PHE A 129 5.37 -3.47 2.28
C PHE A 129 6.01 -4.50 1.34
N SER A 130 5.50 -4.64 0.13
CA SER A 130 6.06 -5.55 -0.88
C SER A 130 7.44 -5.09 -1.36
N PHE A 131 7.72 -3.78 -1.29
CA PHE A 131 9.03 -3.22 -1.61
C PHE A 131 9.98 -3.31 -0.42
N MET A 132 10.81 -4.32 -0.37
CA MET A 132 11.82 -4.55 0.69
C MET A 132 11.25 -4.43 2.12
N GLY A 133 10.03 -4.96 2.35
CA GLY A 133 9.34 -4.89 3.63
C GLY A 133 8.89 -3.48 4.03
N GLY A 134 8.66 -2.58 3.07
CA GLY A 134 8.28 -1.19 3.33
C GLY A 134 9.33 -0.40 4.10
N SER A 135 10.58 -0.89 4.16
CA SER A 135 11.60 -0.38 5.08
C SER A 135 11.94 1.09 4.81
N MET A 136 12.04 1.85 5.90
CA MET A 136 12.40 3.26 5.87
C MET A 136 13.88 3.43 5.51
N GLY A 137 14.16 3.79 4.26
CA GLY A 137 15.45 4.25 3.77
C GLY A 137 15.45 5.76 3.51
N MET A 138 16.55 6.26 2.91
CA MET A 138 16.69 7.68 2.56
C MET A 138 15.55 8.17 1.63
N TYR A 139 15.11 7.35 0.69
CA TYR A 139 14.01 7.72 -0.19
C TYR A 139 12.69 7.90 0.58
N VAL A 140 12.35 6.97 1.46
CA VAL A 140 11.14 7.09 2.29
C VAL A 140 11.19 8.35 3.15
N GLY A 141 12.35 8.67 3.73
CA GLY A 141 12.55 9.92 4.44
C GLY A 141 12.33 11.15 3.55
N ASN A 142 12.88 11.15 2.34
CA ASN A 142 12.63 12.21 1.36
C ASN A 142 11.16 12.31 0.95
N ALA A 143 10.48 11.18 0.80
CA ALA A 143 9.07 11.12 0.45
C ALA A 143 8.16 11.73 1.53
N ILE A 144 8.41 11.44 2.81
CA ILE A 144 7.69 12.06 3.93
C ILE A 144 7.91 13.57 3.96
N ILE A 145 9.17 14.01 3.75
CA ILE A 145 9.50 15.43 3.71
C ILE A 145 8.80 16.11 2.53
N ALA A 146 8.84 15.53 1.34
CA ALA A 146 8.17 16.06 0.16
C ALA A 146 6.65 16.14 0.35
N ALA A 147 6.03 15.12 0.97
CA ALA A 147 4.62 15.10 1.29
C ALA A 147 4.25 16.23 2.26
N ALA A 148 5.03 16.43 3.34
CA ALA A 148 4.79 17.49 4.31
C ALA A 148 4.98 18.87 3.69
N GLN A 149 6.05 19.10 2.92
CA GLN A 149 6.28 20.34 2.20
C GLN A 149 5.16 20.66 1.23
N ARG A 150 4.70 19.65 0.45
CA ARG A 150 3.60 19.82 -0.48
C ARG A 150 2.27 20.13 0.22
N ALA A 151 2.01 19.48 1.36
CA ALA A 151 0.84 19.77 2.19
C ALA A 151 0.85 21.21 2.72
N VAL A 152 2.00 21.68 3.21
CA VAL A 152 2.17 23.06 3.70
C VAL A 152 2.02 24.08 2.55
N GLU A 153 2.65 23.84 1.40
CA GLU A 153 2.55 24.69 0.20
C GLU A 153 1.10 24.88 -0.25
N LEU A 154 0.35 23.77 -0.30
CA LEU A 154 -1.03 23.78 -0.77
C LEU A 154 -2.06 24.06 0.34
N LYS A 155 -1.62 24.18 1.60
CA LYS A 155 -2.50 24.31 2.79
C LYS A 155 -3.53 23.17 2.85
N ARG A 156 -3.08 21.92 2.68
CA ARG A 156 -3.90 20.72 2.68
C ARG A 156 -3.50 19.78 3.82
N PRO A 157 -4.41 18.98 4.38
CA PRO A 157 -4.04 17.93 5.34
C PRO A 157 -3.14 16.87 4.68
N LEU A 158 -2.28 16.26 5.50
CA LEU A 158 -1.48 15.11 5.11
C LEU A 158 -2.09 13.81 5.68
N LEU A 159 -2.33 12.83 4.80
CA LEU A 159 -2.74 11.48 5.15
C LEU A 159 -1.60 10.51 4.85
N LEU A 160 -1.24 9.68 5.83
CA LEU A 160 -0.21 8.65 5.67
C LEU A 160 -0.78 7.25 5.89
N PHE A 161 -0.53 6.33 4.96
CA PHE A 161 -0.70 4.89 5.16
C PHE A 161 0.66 4.27 5.43
N SER A 162 0.87 3.77 6.65
CA SER A 162 2.14 3.18 7.06
C SER A 162 2.11 1.65 6.97
N ALA A 163 3.12 1.07 6.30
CA ALA A 163 3.31 -0.37 6.17
C ALA A 163 4.82 -0.68 6.12
N ALA A 164 5.44 -1.01 7.26
CA ALA A 164 6.90 -1.13 7.31
C ALA A 164 7.42 -2.10 8.36
N GLY A 165 8.46 -2.83 7.99
CA GLY A 165 9.26 -3.64 8.92
C GLY A 165 10.28 -2.85 9.75
N GLY A 166 10.40 -1.52 9.57
CA GLY A 166 11.32 -0.66 10.29
C GLY A 166 12.36 0.03 9.42
N ALA A 167 13.51 0.41 9.99
CA ALA A 167 14.61 1.07 9.28
C ALA A 167 15.30 0.11 8.30
N ARG A 168 15.69 0.63 7.13
CA ARG A 168 16.36 -0.14 6.06
C ARG A 168 17.78 -0.51 6.44
N MET A 169 18.03 -1.78 6.73
CA MET A 169 19.32 -2.28 7.20
C MET A 169 20.46 -1.98 6.23
N GLN A 170 20.23 -2.04 4.93
CA GLN A 170 21.22 -1.84 3.89
C GLN A 170 21.76 -0.40 3.83
N GLU A 171 21.02 0.55 4.38
CA GLU A 171 21.44 1.95 4.47
C GLU A 171 21.99 2.32 5.86
N GLY A 172 22.07 1.36 6.78
CA GLY A 172 22.72 1.51 8.09
C GLY A 172 22.26 2.76 8.85
N ILE A 173 23.21 3.57 9.32
CA ILE A 173 22.95 4.81 10.07
C ILE A 173 22.15 5.83 9.26
N LEU A 174 22.27 5.84 7.92
CA LEU A 174 21.54 6.78 7.08
C LEU A 174 20.02 6.54 7.14
N SER A 175 19.59 5.28 7.27
CA SER A 175 18.17 4.98 7.49
C SER A 175 17.68 5.44 8.87
N LEU A 176 18.52 5.30 9.91
CA LEU A 176 18.17 5.79 11.26
C LEU A 176 18.06 7.32 11.29
N MET A 177 18.88 8.03 10.52
CA MET A 177 18.82 9.48 10.42
C MET A 177 17.55 9.98 9.72
N GLN A 178 16.77 9.10 9.10
CA GLN A 178 15.46 9.50 8.58
C GLN A 178 14.43 9.76 9.71
N MET A 179 14.59 9.12 10.87
CA MET A 179 13.69 9.33 12.01
C MET A 179 13.63 10.81 12.44
N PRO A 180 14.74 11.48 12.79
CA PRO A 180 14.69 12.90 13.14
C PRO A 180 14.26 13.78 11.96
N ARG A 181 14.68 13.48 10.73
CA ARG A 181 14.28 14.25 9.53
C ARG A 181 12.76 14.24 9.31
N THR A 182 12.14 13.08 9.41
CA THR A 182 10.68 12.93 9.25
C THR A 182 9.92 13.54 10.43
N THR A 183 10.46 13.49 11.65
CA THR A 183 9.89 14.18 12.81
C THR A 183 9.85 15.69 12.60
N VAL A 184 10.91 16.29 12.05
CA VAL A 184 10.93 17.72 11.69
C VAL A 184 9.89 18.02 10.62
N ALA A 185 9.70 17.15 9.63
CA ALA A 185 8.68 17.33 8.60
C ALA A 185 7.25 17.32 9.20
N VAL A 186 6.97 16.45 10.17
CA VAL A 186 5.69 16.46 10.91
C VAL A 186 5.54 17.75 11.71
N GLN A 187 6.61 18.25 12.33
CA GLN A 187 6.56 19.52 13.05
C GLN A 187 6.19 20.70 12.14
N MET A 188 6.63 20.70 10.87
CA MET A 188 6.24 21.73 9.90
C MET A 188 4.72 21.75 9.66
N LEU A 189 4.06 20.59 9.63
CA LEU A 189 2.60 20.50 9.50
C LEU A 189 1.91 21.11 10.73
N LYS A 190 2.39 20.80 11.94
CA LYS A 190 1.86 21.37 13.19
C LYS A 190 2.00 22.89 13.25
N GLU A 191 3.14 23.42 12.85
CA GLU A 191 3.39 24.87 12.79
C GLU A 191 2.49 25.55 11.76
N ALA A 192 2.16 24.86 10.66
CA ALA A 192 1.22 25.34 9.64
C ALA A 192 -0.27 25.17 10.06
N GLY A 193 -0.57 24.50 11.20
CA GLY A 193 -1.93 24.21 11.63
C GLY A 193 -2.67 23.23 10.73
N LEU A 194 -1.95 22.32 10.07
CA LEU A 194 -2.52 21.37 9.13
C LEU A 194 -2.66 19.98 9.76
N PRO A 195 -3.82 19.32 9.60
CA PRO A 195 -4.02 17.97 10.09
C PRO A 195 -3.04 16.96 9.51
N TYR A 196 -2.48 16.13 10.38
CA TYR A 196 -1.68 14.95 10.01
C TYR A 196 -2.35 13.69 10.53
N ILE A 197 -2.92 12.89 9.63
CA ILE A 197 -3.67 11.67 9.95
C ILE A 197 -2.84 10.46 9.52
N VAL A 198 -2.72 9.47 10.39
CA VAL A 198 -1.96 8.24 10.11
C VAL A 198 -2.88 7.04 10.16
N VAL A 199 -2.87 6.26 9.07
CA VAL A 199 -3.48 4.94 9.00
C VAL A 199 -2.38 3.89 9.12
N LEU A 200 -2.40 3.15 10.23
CA LEU A 200 -1.45 2.10 10.56
C LEU A 200 -1.93 0.78 9.99
N THR A 201 -1.19 0.24 9.03
CA THR A 201 -1.54 -1.02 8.36
C THR A 201 -0.59 -2.14 8.79
N HIS A 202 -0.91 -3.38 8.40
CA HIS A 202 -0.11 -4.55 8.77
C HIS A 202 1.09 -4.76 7.85
N PRO A 203 2.31 -4.87 8.40
CA PRO A 203 2.75 -4.46 9.74
C PRO A 203 3.29 -3.03 9.74
N THR A 204 3.27 -2.35 10.88
CA THR A 204 3.98 -1.08 11.10
C THR A 204 4.88 -1.20 12.32
N THR A 205 6.21 -1.24 12.12
CA THR A 205 7.13 -1.63 13.21
C THR A 205 8.43 -0.81 13.26
N GLY A 206 9.16 -0.95 14.35
CA GLY A 206 10.53 -0.46 14.50
C GLY A 206 10.68 1.06 14.46
N GLY A 207 11.69 1.55 13.74
CA GLY A 207 11.96 2.97 13.61
C GLY A 207 10.83 3.78 12.97
N VAL A 208 9.91 3.14 12.25
CA VAL A 208 8.74 3.78 11.64
C VAL A 208 7.72 4.15 12.71
N THR A 209 7.38 3.24 13.63
CA THR A 209 6.53 3.54 14.80
C THR A 209 7.22 4.51 15.76
N ALA A 210 8.54 4.42 15.90
CA ALA A 210 9.29 5.34 16.77
C ALA A 210 9.52 6.72 16.14
N SER A 211 8.91 7.03 14.99
CA SER A 211 9.00 8.33 14.32
C SER A 211 7.65 8.74 13.70
N TYR A 212 7.60 9.03 12.44
CA TYR A 212 6.46 9.65 11.76
C TYR A 212 5.13 8.89 11.89
N ALA A 213 5.14 7.56 12.05
CA ALA A 213 3.88 6.80 12.07
C ALA A 213 3.06 6.99 13.38
N MET A 214 3.71 7.41 14.48
CA MET A 214 3.05 7.66 15.77
C MET A 214 3.08 9.15 16.18
N LEU A 215 3.20 10.04 15.20
CA LEU A 215 3.19 11.50 15.42
C LEU A 215 1.95 12.18 14.81
N GLY A 216 0.98 11.40 14.34
CA GLY A 216 -0.29 11.90 13.82
C GLY A 216 -1.13 12.62 14.88
N ASP A 217 -2.01 13.51 14.42
CA ASP A 217 -3.07 14.09 15.26
C ASP A 217 -4.19 13.07 15.50
N VAL A 218 -4.36 12.12 14.55
CA VAL A 218 -5.28 10.99 14.64
C VAL A 218 -4.58 9.73 14.12
N HIS A 219 -4.71 8.63 14.88
CA HIS A 219 -4.18 7.31 14.54
C HIS A 219 -5.33 6.32 14.33
N ILE A 220 -5.48 5.86 13.09
CA ILE A 220 -6.45 4.83 12.73
C ILE A 220 -5.67 3.57 12.37
N ALA A 221 -6.14 2.39 12.73
CA ALA A 221 -5.52 1.14 12.30
C ALA A 221 -6.48 0.28 11.48
N GLU A 222 -5.94 -0.51 10.55
CA GLU A 222 -6.68 -1.60 9.95
C GLU A 222 -6.83 -2.75 10.98
N PRO A 223 -7.96 -3.51 10.96
CA PRO A 223 -8.17 -4.63 11.88
C PRO A 223 -7.00 -5.62 11.89
N ASN A 224 -6.65 -6.08 13.08
CA ASN A 224 -5.60 -7.07 13.33
C ASN A 224 -4.18 -6.64 12.85
N ALA A 225 -3.96 -5.37 12.53
CA ALA A 225 -2.64 -4.88 12.16
C ALA A 225 -1.65 -5.04 13.30
N LEU A 226 -0.44 -5.55 13.01
CA LEU A 226 0.66 -5.59 13.95
C LEU A 226 1.35 -4.23 13.99
N ILE A 227 1.30 -3.58 15.14
CA ILE A 227 1.88 -2.24 15.33
C ILE A 227 2.75 -2.30 16.58
N CYS A 228 4.06 -2.13 16.41
CA CYS A 228 4.99 -2.27 17.53
C CYS A 228 6.33 -1.62 17.24
N PHE A 229 7.11 -1.33 18.27
CA PHE A 229 8.52 -1.03 18.11
C PHE A 229 9.33 -2.33 17.95
N ALA A 230 9.43 -3.13 19.01
CA ALA A 230 10.04 -4.46 18.95
C ALA A 230 8.99 -5.51 18.61
N GLY A 231 9.24 -6.35 17.60
CA GLY A 231 8.31 -7.42 17.22
C GLY A 231 8.12 -8.46 18.34
N PRO A 232 6.98 -9.18 18.38
CA PRO A 232 6.65 -10.15 19.43
C PRO A 232 7.75 -11.19 19.63
N ARG A 233 8.30 -11.72 18.53
CA ARG A 233 9.38 -12.71 18.57
C ARG A 233 10.63 -12.21 19.29
N VAL A 234 11.02 -10.94 19.09
CA VAL A 234 12.18 -10.34 19.75
C VAL A 234 11.93 -10.18 21.25
N ILE A 235 10.72 -9.76 21.63
CA ILE A 235 10.34 -9.60 23.04
C ILE A 235 10.38 -10.95 23.73
N GLU A 236 9.68 -11.96 23.19
CA GLU A 236 9.61 -13.32 23.78
C GLU A 236 11.00 -13.95 23.95
N GLN A 237 11.89 -13.78 22.97
CA GLN A 237 13.27 -14.26 23.07
C GLN A 237 14.07 -13.52 24.14
N THR A 238 13.78 -12.24 24.38
CA THR A 238 14.50 -11.42 25.36
C THR A 238 14.04 -11.71 26.79
N ILE A 239 12.73 -11.71 27.02
CA ILE A 239 12.17 -11.94 28.36
C ILE A 239 11.94 -13.42 28.68
N ARG A 240 11.99 -14.30 27.66
CA ARG A 240 11.75 -15.75 27.74
C ARG A 240 10.36 -16.14 28.27
N GLU A 241 9.37 -15.27 28.02
CA GLU A 241 7.97 -15.49 28.36
C GLU A 241 7.09 -15.38 27.13
N LYS A 242 5.92 -16.01 27.16
CA LYS A 242 4.92 -15.87 26.09
C LYS A 242 4.15 -14.57 26.28
N LEU A 243 3.92 -13.88 25.20
CA LEU A 243 3.12 -12.66 25.19
C LEU A 243 1.62 -12.98 25.29
N PRO A 244 0.80 -12.08 25.88
CA PRO A 244 -0.65 -12.22 25.88
C PRO A 244 -1.21 -12.35 24.46
N GLU A 245 -2.34 -13.05 24.34
CA GLU A 245 -3.06 -13.14 23.07
C GLU A 245 -3.47 -11.75 22.59
N GLY A 246 -3.31 -11.48 21.27
CA GLY A 246 -3.62 -10.18 20.69
C GLY A 246 -2.62 -9.07 21.00
N PHE A 247 -1.57 -9.33 21.77
CA PHE A 247 -0.56 -8.33 22.11
C PHE A 247 0.00 -7.62 20.86
N GLN A 248 0.07 -6.29 20.90
CA GLN A 248 0.52 -5.44 19.80
C GLN A 248 -0.37 -5.46 18.54
N ARG A 249 -1.58 -6.03 18.62
CA ARG A 249 -2.58 -5.91 17.57
C ARG A 249 -3.36 -4.62 17.70
N ALA A 250 -3.95 -4.17 16.58
CA ALA A 250 -4.70 -2.92 16.53
C ALA A 250 -5.77 -2.81 17.63
N GLU A 251 -6.55 -3.86 17.86
CA GLU A 251 -7.60 -3.92 18.86
C GLU A 251 -7.03 -3.77 20.28
N TYR A 252 -5.95 -4.50 20.57
CA TYR A 252 -5.24 -4.38 21.84
C TYR A 252 -4.74 -2.94 22.09
N LEU A 253 -4.17 -2.32 21.06
CA LEU A 253 -3.64 -0.95 21.17
C LEU A 253 -4.75 0.08 21.31
N LEU A 254 -5.91 -0.14 20.70
CA LEU A 254 -7.10 0.69 20.89
C LEU A 254 -7.58 0.62 22.34
N ASP A 255 -7.69 -0.58 22.90
CA ASP A 255 -8.11 -0.78 24.31
C ASP A 255 -7.14 -0.16 25.32
N HIS A 256 -5.88 0.02 24.93
CA HIS A 256 -4.84 0.65 25.75
C HIS A 256 -4.62 2.15 25.44
N GLY A 257 -5.47 2.75 24.62
CA GLY A 257 -5.43 4.19 24.33
C GLY A 257 -4.27 4.64 23.44
N MET A 258 -3.64 3.73 22.69
CA MET A 258 -2.57 4.08 21.75
C MET A 258 -3.10 4.39 20.34
N LEU A 259 -4.34 4.07 20.06
CA LEU A 259 -5.03 4.34 18.81
C LEU A 259 -6.36 5.03 19.10
N ASP A 260 -6.81 5.83 18.14
CA ASP A 260 -8.12 6.49 18.22
C ASP A 260 -9.23 5.60 17.65
N ARG A 261 -8.92 4.79 16.62
CA ARG A 261 -9.89 3.92 15.96
C ARG A 261 -9.24 2.69 15.31
N VAL A 262 -10.06 1.64 15.18
CA VAL A 262 -9.78 0.49 14.30
C VAL A 262 -10.90 0.43 13.26
N THR A 263 -10.55 0.55 11.97
CA THR A 263 -11.52 0.70 10.89
C THR A 263 -11.20 -0.26 9.75
N PRO A 264 -12.18 -1.11 9.34
CA PRO A 264 -12.02 -1.95 8.16
C PRO A 264 -11.74 -1.12 6.91
N ARG A 265 -10.94 -1.67 5.99
CA ARG A 265 -10.52 -0.97 4.77
C ARG A 265 -11.68 -0.49 3.91
N GLY A 266 -12.78 -1.26 3.86
CA GLY A 266 -13.99 -0.89 3.13
C GLY A 266 -14.67 0.38 3.67
N ASP A 267 -14.57 0.64 4.97
CA ASP A 267 -15.18 1.80 5.63
C ASP A 267 -14.20 2.97 5.79
N MET A 268 -12.90 2.71 5.59
CA MET A 268 -11.81 3.65 5.87
C MET A 268 -11.98 4.99 5.15
N ARG A 269 -12.37 4.96 3.88
CA ARG A 269 -12.53 6.19 3.09
C ARG A 269 -13.59 7.13 3.66
N ASP A 270 -14.77 6.62 3.99
CA ASP A 270 -15.89 7.41 4.50
C ASP A 270 -15.56 7.97 5.90
N GLU A 271 -14.84 7.21 6.70
CA GLU A 271 -14.36 7.64 8.00
C GLU A 271 -13.31 8.75 7.87
N LEU A 272 -12.33 8.59 6.97
CA LEU A 272 -11.32 9.61 6.69
C LEU A 272 -11.95 10.91 6.18
N VAL A 273 -12.95 10.84 5.29
CA VAL A 273 -13.71 12.02 4.85
C VAL A 273 -14.33 12.74 6.04
N THR A 274 -14.94 12.00 6.94
CA THR A 274 -15.59 12.57 8.13
C THR A 274 -14.57 13.25 9.04
N ILE A 275 -13.46 12.58 9.36
CA ILE A 275 -12.42 13.11 10.27
C ILE A 275 -11.73 14.33 9.66
N ILE A 276 -11.33 14.25 8.38
CA ILE A 276 -10.66 15.35 7.69
C ILE A 276 -11.55 16.60 7.67
N ARG A 277 -12.83 16.46 7.31
CA ARG A 277 -13.77 17.56 7.27
C ARG A 277 -14.00 18.18 8.66
N MET A 278 -14.11 17.33 9.68
CA MET A 278 -14.24 17.77 11.08
C MET A 278 -13.01 18.58 11.52
N MET A 279 -11.80 18.10 11.26
CA MET A 279 -10.55 18.79 11.63
C MET A 279 -10.36 20.11 10.87
N LEU A 280 -10.89 20.21 9.65
CA LEU A 280 -10.86 21.44 8.86
C LEU A 280 -12.04 22.39 9.16
N GLY A 281 -12.93 22.05 10.09
CA GLY A 281 -14.12 22.85 10.40
C GLY A 281 -15.14 22.95 9.25
N LEU A 282 -15.13 21.98 8.34
CA LEU A 282 -16.06 21.90 7.20
C LEU A 282 -17.36 21.22 7.59
N SER A 283 -18.47 21.56 6.92
CA SER A 283 -19.75 20.89 7.13
C SER A 283 -19.64 19.39 6.91
N PRO A 284 -20.39 18.54 7.66
CA PRO A 284 -20.41 17.11 7.44
C PRO A 284 -20.71 16.77 5.97
N ALA A 285 -20.11 15.69 5.48
CA ALA A 285 -20.42 15.19 4.14
C ALA A 285 -21.84 14.59 4.12
N VAL A 286 -22.61 14.90 3.09
CA VAL A 286 -23.94 14.28 2.91
C VAL A 286 -23.75 12.87 2.37
N LYS A 287 -24.22 11.89 3.12
CA LYS A 287 -24.12 10.47 2.74
C LYS A 287 -24.88 10.25 1.41
N GLY A 288 -24.21 9.77 0.37
CA GLY A 288 -24.76 9.58 -0.98
C GLY A 288 -24.39 10.67 -2.00
N ASP A 289 -23.84 11.80 -1.57
CA ASP A 289 -23.45 12.93 -2.44
C ASP A 289 -21.94 12.97 -2.73
N LEU A 290 -21.21 12.01 -2.16
CA LEU A 290 -19.76 11.90 -2.32
C LEU A 290 -19.41 11.14 -3.61
N PRO A 291 -18.46 11.65 -4.41
CA PRO A 291 -17.90 10.90 -5.52
C PRO A 291 -17.36 9.55 -5.01
N LYS A 292 -17.68 8.48 -5.70
CA LYS A 292 -17.10 7.15 -5.40
C LYS A 292 -15.74 7.05 -6.08
N PRO A 293 -14.80 6.29 -5.51
CA PRO A 293 -13.63 5.88 -6.26
C PRO A 293 -14.11 4.99 -7.41
N ASP A 294 -13.51 5.10 -8.58
CA ASP A 294 -13.70 4.11 -9.63
C ASP A 294 -13.16 2.76 -9.15
N ALA A 295 -13.78 1.67 -9.61
CA ALA A 295 -13.21 0.36 -9.39
C ALA A 295 -11.79 0.33 -9.97
N PRO A 296 -10.82 -0.31 -9.30
CA PRO A 296 -9.45 -0.35 -9.79
C PRO A 296 -9.43 -0.81 -11.25
N ALA A 297 -8.69 -0.09 -12.09
CA ALA A 297 -8.56 -0.45 -13.49
C ALA A 297 -8.04 -1.88 -13.60
N PRO A 298 -8.60 -2.73 -14.50
CA PRO A 298 -8.11 -4.09 -14.69
C PRO A 298 -6.61 -4.02 -14.99
N SER A 299 -5.83 -4.85 -14.30
CA SER A 299 -4.40 -4.92 -14.54
C SER A 299 -4.15 -5.29 -16.01
N ALA A 300 -3.01 -4.89 -16.58
CA ALA A 300 -2.66 -5.15 -17.99
C ALA A 300 -2.72 -6.65 -18.40
N ALA A 301 -2.89 -7.56 -17.44
CA ALA A 301 -3.13 -8.99 -17.66
C ALA A 301 -4.57 -9.31 -18.12
N ASP A 302 -5.54 -8.39 -17.95
CA ASP A 302 -6.96 -8.66 -18.25
C ASP A 302 -7.42 -8.20 -19.65
N THR A 303 -6.58 -7.56 -20.44
CA THR A 303 -6.89 -7.15 -21.82
C THR A 303 -6.58 -8.26 -22.81
N ALA A 304 -7.30 -9.38 -22.71
CA ALA A 304 -7.39 -10.31 -23.84
C ALA A 304 -8.46 -9.80 -24.83
N PRO A 305 -8.18 -9.68 -26.12
CA PRO A 305 -9.17 -9.19 -27.08
C PRO A 305 -10.37 -10.14 -27.16
N GLU A 306 -11.57 -9.58 -27.09
CA GLU A 306 -12.80 -10.31 -27.39
C GLU A 306 -12.73 -10.93 -28.80
N PRO A 307 -13.22 -12.16 -29.00
CA PRO A 307 -13.27 -12.75 -30.31
C PRO A 307 -14.30 -12.01 -31.19
N SER A 308 -13.80 -11.35 -32.25
CA SER A 308 -14.67 -10.77 -33.26
C SER A 308 -15.61 -11.82 -33.83
N ALA A 309 -16.92 -11.57 -33.72
CA ALA A 309 -17.96 -12.37 -34.35
C ALA A 309 -17.86 -12.19 -35.88
N GLU A 310 -17.21 -13.12 -36.55
CA GLU A 310 -17.18 -13.21 -38.01
C GLU A 310 -18.48 -13.84 -38.48
N THR A 311 -19.26 -13.03 -39.17
CA THR A 311 -20.51 -13.35 -39.86
C THR A 311 -20.38 -14.58 -40.75
N ALA A 312 -21.15 -15.61 -40.42
CA ALA A 312 -21.43 -16.71 -41.34
C ALA A 312 -22.24 -16.17 -42.54
N LYS A 313 -21.60 -15.92 -43.67
CA LYS A 313 -22.29 -15.81 -44.97
C LYS A 313 -22.47 -17.20 -45.54
N SER A 314 -23.74 -17.57 -45.71
CA SER A 314 -24.23 -18.63 -46.53
C SER A 314 -23.83 -18.41 -48.00
N ALA A 315 -23.37 -19.44 -48.67
CA ALA A 315 -23.29 -19.50 -50.13
C ALA A 315 -24.01 -20.77 -50.63
N PRO A 316 -24.52 -20.72 -51.85
CA PRO A 316 -25.61 -21.55 -52.37
C PRO A 316 -25.24 -23.02 -52.66
#